data_39ee46e8350d66834f1dec34af6108e5
#
_entry.id   39ee46e8350d66834f1dec34af6108e5
#
_cell.length_a   1.000
_cell.length_b   1.000
_cell.length_c   1.000
_cell.angle_alpha   90.00
_cell.angle_beta   90.00
_cell.angle_gamma   90.00
#
_symmetry.space_group_name_H-M   'P 1'
#
loop_
_entity.id
_entity.type
_entity.pdbx_description
1 polymer ?
#
loop_
_entity_poly.entity_id
_entity_poly.type
_entity_poly.pdbx_seq_one_letter_code
_entity_poly.pdbx_strand_id
1 'polypeptide(L)'
;MVPVTLGGTGKSSATGASSALNFYGNFASPFNHLNGDMDSLIGQSNDSGGETYSIAISTGENNVANWPTNPTNSGKAYGWGAMMCFTHARGGGRTQIYVPDDAANLYFRHRYGSAWKNWVAVWTNRNTTVDSNGFIKRASPIVSVFGDGSYDTNAESEGAMVQRTGTGEYKITGIRGLNSDLAWGGINGGIEIPKDINGQPLIWIDYKVLEDGDMVIKTYHREHQNAPEFARNTIKGIADGEPVDIPSNTFVSVRVEMPESSVWNQRVAEAEKAMTETPGASAD
;
A
#
# COMPACT_ATOMS: atom_id res chain seq x y z
N MET A 1 15.17 -12.68 47.80
CA MET A 1 15.48 -13.27 46.48
C MET A 1 15.20 -14.76 46.58
N VAL A 2 14.40 -15.33 45.72
CA VAL A 2 14.13 -16.77 45.68
C VAL A 2 15.22 -17.42 44.82
N PRO A 3 15.98 -18.39 45.28
CA PRO A 3 17.01 -19.07 44.50
C PRO A 3 16.40 -19.78 43.26
N VAL A 4 17.20 -19.90 42.22
CA VAL A 4 16.77 -20.59 40.96
C VAL A 4 16.40 -22.06 41.23
N THR A 5 17.07 -22.70 42.18
CA THR A 5 16.80 -24.09 42.62
C THR A 5 15.40 -24.28 43.25
N LEU A 6 14.75 -23.19 43.67
CA LEU A 6 13.41 -23.18 44.23
C LEU A 6 12.38 -22.54 43.27
N GLY A 7 12.69 -22.49 41.99
CA GLY A 7 11.86 -21.86 40.94
C GLY A 7 11.94 -20.33 40.87
N GLY A 8 12.88 -19.73 41.59
CA GLY A 8 13.13 -18.30 41.51
C GLY A 8 14.08 -17.95 40.34
N THR A 9 14.01 -16.71 39.87
CA THR A 9 14.88 -16.23 38.79
C THR A 9 16.30 -15.89 39.23
N GLY A 10 16.61 -15.94 40.56
CA GLY A 10 17.88 -15.53 41.11
C GLY A 10 18.15 -14.03 41.06
N LYS A 11 17.17 -13.22 40.66
CA LYS A 11 17.30 -11.76 40.48
C LYS A 11 16.41 -10.98 41.41
N SER A 12 16.85 -9.78 41.78
CA SER A 12 16.17 -8.90 42.73
C SER A 12 15.22 -7.89 42.08
N SER A 13 15.18 -7.84 40.76
CA SER A 13 14.34 -6.94 40.00
C SER A 13 13.60 -7.67 38.87
N ALA A 14 12.47 -7.13 38.44
CA ALA A 14 11.72 -7.66 37.29
C ALA A 14 12.56 -7.68 36.00
N THR A 15 13.35 -6.64 35.78
CA THR A 15 14.28 -6.55 34.63
C THR A 15 15.37 -7.62 34.71
N GLY A 16 15.96 -7.83 35.90
CA GLY A 16 16.92 -8.88 36.10
C GLY A 16 16.34 -10.29 35.99
N ALA A 17 15.08 -10.48 36.36
CA ALA A 17 14.35 -11.74 36.21
C ALA A 17 14.09 -12.06 34.74
N SER A 18 13.62 -11.11 33.96
CA SER A 18 13.36 -11.29 32.53
C SER A 18 14.60 -11.66 31.74
N SER A 19 15.74 -11.00 32.02
CA SER A 19 17.01 -11.33 31.36
C SER A 19 17.55 -12.71 31.79
N ALA A 20 17.32 -13.15 33.03
CA ALA A 20 17.77 -14.46 33.52
C ALA A 20 16.97 -15.61 32.92
N LEU A 21 15.68 -15.37 32.59
CA LEU A 21 14.80 -16.38 32.00
C LEU A 21 14.83 -16.36 30.47
N ASN A 22 15.58 -15.45 29.84
CA ASN A 22 15.59 -15.24 28.39
C ASN A 22 14.21 -15.09 27.74
N PHE A 23 13.19 -14.71 28.55
CA PHE A 23 11.81 -14.64 28.07
C PHE A 23 11.56 -13.41 27.22
N TYR A 24 12.34 -12.35 27.35
CA TYR A 24 12.28 -11.16 26.51
C TYR A 24 13.69 -10.63 26.35
N GLY A 25 14.17 -10.58 25.13
CA GLY A 25 15.32 -9.76 24.78
C GLY A 25 15.15 -8.37 25.39
N ASN A 26 16.22 -7.71 25.75
CA ASN A 26 16.17 -6.36 26.30
C ASN A 26 15.28 -5.47 25.43
N PHE A 27 14.10 -5.13 25.91
CA PHE A 27 13.39 -3.98 25.38
C PHE A 27 14.25 -2.77 25.75
N ALA A 28 15.01 -2.27 24.80
CA ALA A 28 15.68 -1.00 24.95
C ALA A 28 14.62 0.04 25.32
N SER A 29 15.01 1.02 26.12
CA SER A 29 14.14 2.13 26.57
C SER A 29 13.19 2.57 25.45
N PRO A 30 11.89 2.74 25.71
CA PRO A 30 10.87 2.92 24.70
C PRO A 30 11.00 4.18 23.82
N PHE A 31 12.01 5.00 24.03
CA PHE A 31 12.22 6.25 23.31
C PHE A 31 13.71 6.48 22.99
N ASN A 32 14.24 5.69 22.09
CA ASN A 32 15.50 6.08 21.46
C ASN A 32 15.22 6.81 20.16
N HIS A 33 15.43 8.10 20.15
CA HIS A 33 15.58 8.87 18.92
C HIS A 33 16.74 8.28 18.12
N LEU A 34 16.47 7.81 16.93
CA LEU A 34 17.49 7.31 16.03
C LEU A 34 18.13 8.48 15.32
N ASN A 35 19.21 8.99 15.86
CA ASN A 35 20.10 9.89 15.14
C ASN A 35 21.17 9.02 14.48
N GLY A 36 21.11 8.81 13.16
CA GLY A 36 22.17 8.10 12.49
C GLY A 36 21.74 7.18 11.35
N ASP A 37 22.35 6.03 11.27
CA ASP A 37 22.17 5.06 10.20
C ASP A 37 21.37 3.84 10.69
N MET A 38 20.33 3.45 9.95
CA MET A 38 19.55 2.23 10.21
C MET A 38 20.43 0.96 10.22
N ASP A 39 21.57 1.00 9.55
CA ASP A 39 22.51 -0.11 9.53
C ASP A 39 23.18 -0.34 10.90
N SER A 40 23.23 0.70 11.74
CA SER A 40 23.79 0.64 13.10
C SER A 40 22.87 -0.06 14.11
N LEU A 41 21.59 -0.20 13.80
CA LEU A 41 20.62 -0.92 14.63
C LEU A 41 20.75 -2.42 14.43
N ILE A 42 21.83 -2.98 14.93
CA ILE A 42 22.15 -4.39 14.70
C ILE A 42 21.75 -5.30 15.85
N GLY A 43 21.15 -4.77 16.90
CA GLY A 43 21.01 -5.54 18.13
C GLY A 43 22.36 -5.91 18.70
N GLN A 44 22.50 -6.05 19.99
CA GLN A 44 23.74 -6.55 20.56
C GLN A 44 23.83 -8.06 20.35
N SER A 45 24.91 -8.55 19.77
CA SER A 45 25.21 -9.97 19.74
C SER A 45 26.11 -10.30 20.92
N ASN A 46 25.58 -10.98 21.90
CA ASN A 46 26.43 -11.85 22.66
C ASN A 46 26.41 -13.23 21.99
N ASP A 47 27.52 -13.94 22.07
CA ASP A 47 27.79 -15.20 21.36
C ASP A 47 26.81 -16.37 21.67
N SER A 48 25.75 -16.14 22.40
CA SER A 48 24.93 -17.17 23.02
C SER A 48 23.49 -17.30 22.53
N GLY A 49 23.05 -16.55 21.52
CA GLY A 49 21.69 -16.66 21.00
C GLY A 49 21.02 -15.33 20.75
N GLY A 50 20.13 -15.30 19.78
CA GLY A 50 19.55 -14.09 19.22
C GLY A 50 18.84 -13.18 20.23
N GLU A 51 19.18 -11.91 20.21
CA GLU A 51 18.44 -10.87 20.93
C GLU A 51 17.46 -10.22 19.97
N THR A 52 16.22 -10.08 20.43
CA THR A 52 15.17 -9.36 19.71
C THR A 52 15.01 -7.99 20.36
N TYR A 53 15.11 -6.95 19.55
CA TYR A 53 14.85 -5.59 20.01
C TYR A 53 13.54 -5.09 19.40
N SER A 54 12.72 -4.47 20.23
CA SER A 54 11.62 -3.63 19.78
C SER A 54 11.97 -2.18 20.12
N ILE A 55 11.97 -1.33 19.12
CA ILE A 55 12.29 0.08 19.27
C ILE A 55 11.12 0.88 18.68
N ALA A 56 10.54 1.75 19.49
CA ALA A 56 9.71 2.82 18.97
C ALA A 56 10.64 3.87 18.35
N ILE A 57 10.44 4.19 17.09
CA ILE A 57 11.24 5.18 16.39
C ILE A 57 10.38 6.41 16.20
N SER A 58 10.87 7.53 16.74
CA SER A 58 10.25 8.83 16.55
C SER A 58 11.28 9.76 15.95
N THR A 59 11.57 9.63 14.67
CA THR A 59 12.60 10.50 14.12
C THR A 59 12.04 11.69 13.39
N GLY A 60 10.79 11.70 12.96
CA GLY A 60 10.28 12.85 12.19
C GLY A 60 11.25 13.38 11.11
N GLU A 61 12.49 12.93 11.12
CA GLU A 61 13.57 13.49 10.33
C GLU A 61 14.01 12.55 9.21
N ASN A 62 14.00 13.09 8.02
CA ASN A 62 14.50 12.46 6.80
C ASN A 62 16.02 12.19 6.77
N ASN A 63 16.72 12.40 7.88
CA ASN A 63 18.18 12.40 7.91
C ASN A 63 18.80 11.06 8.29
N VAL A 64 17.99 10.04 8.59
CA VAL A 64 18.51 8.71 8.89
C VAL A 64 18.92 8.03 7.58
N ALA A 65 20.18 7.63 7.50
CA ALA A 65 20.70 6.88 6.36
C ALA A 65 20.06 5.48 6.29
N ASN A 66 19.99 4.93 5.08
CA ASN A 66 19.47 3.59 4.82
C ASN A 66 18.01 3.34 5.28
N TRP A 67 17.21 4.42 5.30
CA TRP A 67 15.78 4.35 5.62
C TRP A 67 14.99 3.62 4.51
N PRO A 68 13.88 2.92 4.83
CA PRO A 68 13.03 2.31 3.81
C PRO A 68 12.50 3.34 2.81
N THR A 69 12.41 2.94 1.54
CA THR A 69 11.80 3.76 0.49
C THR A 69 10.34 3.35 0.34
N ASN A 70 9.46 4.34 0.28
CA ASN A 70 8.05 4.10 0.02
C ASN A 70 7.87 3.62 -1.43
N PRO A 71 7.26 2.45 -1.67
CA PRO A 71 7.12 1.91 -3.01
C PRO A 71 6.13 2.70 -3.88
N THR A 72 5.30 3.55 -3.31
CA THR A 72 4.27 4.29 -4.06
C THR A 72 4.77 5.62 -4.61
N ASN A 73 5.61 6.35 -3.90
CA ASN A 73 6.06 7.68 -4.30
C ASN A 73 7.59 7.83 -4.43
N SER A 74 8.36 6.75 -4.24
CA SER A 74 9.83 6.74 -4.25
C SER A 74 10.49 7.61 -3.17
N GLY A 75 9.70 8.22 -2.30
CA GLY A 75 10.17 8.95 -1.13
C GLY A 75 10.60 8.01 0.01
N LYS A 76 11.05 8.57 1.11
CA LYS A 76 11.29 7.79 2.32
C LYS A 76 9.97 7.36 2.95
N ALA A 77 9.96 6.19 3.59
CA ALA A 77 8.83 5.75 4.41
C ALA A 77 8.60 6.73 5.57
N TYR A 78 7.37 6.80 6.07
CA TYR A 78 7.01 7.65 7.21
C TYR A 78 7.94 7.40 8.41
N GLY A 79 8.41 8.49 9.03
CA GLY A 79 9.51 8.45 9.98
C GLY A 79 9.16 8.00 11.40
N TRP A 80 7.87 7.89 11.73
CA TRP A 80 7.39 7.42 13.03
C TRP A 80 6.86 6.01 12.91
N GLY A 81 7.13 5.17 13.89
CA GLY A 81 6.68 3.79 13.87
C GLY A 81 7.44 2.89 14.82
N ALA A 82 7.18 1.60 14.70
CA ALA A 82 7.86 0.57 15.46
C ALA A 82 8.85 -0.20 14.59
N MET A 83 10.04 -0.45 15.13
CA MET A 83 11.01 -1.33 14.50
C MET A 83 11.36 -2.49 15.41
N MET A 84 11.45 -3.67 14.81
CA MET A 84 11.97 -4.88 15.43
C MET A 84 13.26 -5.30 14.72
N CYS A 85 14.26 -5.68 15.49
CA CYS A 85 15.49 -6.26 14.98
C CYS A 85 15.69 -7.65 15.59
N PHE A 86 15.79 -8.66 14.74
CA PHE A 86 16.02 -10.05 15.16
C PHE A 86 17.43 -10.48 14.79
N THR A 87 18.09 -11.10 15.73
CA THR A 87 19.36 -11.82 15.49
C THR A 87 19.02 -13.31 15.38
N HIS A 88 19.34 -13.95 14.28
CA HIS A 88 18.90 -15.33 14.05
C HIS A 88 20.02 -16.35 13.77
N ALA A 89 21.27 -15.93 13.70
CA ALA A 89 22.35 -16.86 13.42
C ALA A 89 23.69 -16.42 13.99
N ARG A 90 24.54 -17.40 14.37
CA ARG A 90 25.95 -17.19 14.50
C ARG A 90 26.52 -16.69 13.17
N GLY A 91 27.37 -15.68 13.18
CA GLY A 91 27.94 -15.12 11.95
C GLY A 91 27.22 -13.87 11.43
N GLY A 92 26.38 -13.24 12.25
CA GLY A 92 25.87 -11.89 11.97
C GLY A 92 24.57 -11.81 11.18
N GLY A 93 23.80 -12.91 11.15
CA GLY A 93 22.44 -12.86 10.58
C GLY A 93 21.52 -11.94 11.38
N ARG A 94 20.91 -10.95 10.72
CA ARG A 94 20.02 -9.95 11.29
C ARG A 94 18.82 -9.74 10.37
N THR A 95 17.65 -9.52 10.95
CA THR A 95 16.45 -9.12 10.24
C THR A 95 15.87 -7.89 10.92
N GLN A 96 15.57 -6.87 10.15
CA GLN A 96 14.83 -5.70 10.60
C GLN A 96 13.45 -5.72 9.98
N ILE A 97 12.43 -5.40 10.80
CA ILE A 97 11.04 -5.18 10.38
C ILE A 97 10.64 -3.79 10.88
N TYR A 98 10.14 -2.96 9.98
CA TYR A 98 9.67 -1.62 10.29
C TYR A 98 8.19 -1.48 9.96
N VAL A 99 7.42 -1.01 10.93
CA VAL A 99 5.98 -0.72 10.83
C VAL A 99 5.79 0.76 11.10
N PRO A 100 5.60 1.59 10.07
CA PRO A 100 5.30 3.00 10.27
C PRO A 100 3.89 3.21 10.85
N ASP A 101 3.72 4.31 11.60
CA ASP A 101 2.45 4.65 12.26
C ASP A 101 1.35 5.04 11.26
N ASP A 102 1.72 5.51 10.05
CA ASP A 102 0.77 5.73 8.95
C ASP A 102 0.16 4.41 8.44
N ALA A 103 0.73 3.28 8.86
CA ALA A 103 0.33 1.93 8.50
C ALA A 103 0.18 1.69 6.99
N ALA A 104 0.78 2.55 6.15
CA ALA A 104 0.67 2.44 4.69
C ALA A 104 1.40 1.19 4.17
N ASN A 105 2.52 0.85 4.78
CA ASN A 105 3.35 -0.27 4.35
C ASN A 105 3.97 -1.00 5.55
N LEU A 106 4.35 -2.24 5.32
CA LEU A 106 5.24 -3.01 6.19
C LEU A 106 6.55 -3.21 5.45
N TYR A 107 7.66 -2.94 6.10
CA TYR A 107 8.99 -3.08 5.51
C TYR A 107 9.81 -4.11 6.25
N PHE A 108 10.62 -4.86 5.51
CA PHE A 108 11.64 -5.71 6.11
C PHE A 108 12.92 -5.72 5.28
N ARG A 109 14.01 -6.03 5.93
CA ARG A 109 15.27 -6.37 5.29
C ARG A 109 16.07 -7.33 6.17
N HIS A 110 17.05 -7.96 5.60
CA HIS A 110 17.97 -8.80 6.34
C HIS A 110 19.42 -8.58 5.92
N ARG A 111 20.33 -9.03 6.75
CA ARG A 111 21.74 -9.15 6.40
C ARG A 111 22.28 -10.51 6.82
N TYR A 112 23.31 -10.94 6.14
CA TYR A 112 24.19 -12.03 6.53
C TYR A 112 25.63 -11.53 6.41
N GLY A 113 26.45 -11.76 7.45
CA GLY A 113 27.74 -11.10 7.54
C GLY A 113 27.60 -9.59 7.78
N SER A 114 28.34 -8.74 7.03
CA SER A 114 28.38 -7.29 7.22
C SER A 114 27.45 -6.49 6.29
N ALA A 115 26.90 -7.11 5.26
CA ALA A 115 26.14 -6.39 4.23
C ALA A 115 24.62 -6.53 4.42
N TRP A 116 23.93 -5.40 4.57
CA TRP A 116 22.48 -5.33 4.52
C TRP A 116 21.98 -5.45 3.08
N LYS A 117 20.88 -6.19 2.92
CA LYS A 117 20.10 -6.15 1.69
C LYS A 117 19.21 -4.91 1.69
N ASN A 118 18.73 -4.53 0.50
CA ASN A 118 17.77 -3.43 0.36
C ASN A 118 16.48 -3.75 1.14
N TRP A 119 15.81 -2.69 1.57
CA TRP A 119 14.47 -2.80 2.13
C TRP A 119 13.48 -3.34 1.11
N VAL A 120 12.58 -4.18 1.57
CA VAL A 120 11.46 -4.73 0.80
C VAL A 120 10.18 -4.29 1.47
N ALA A 121 9.26 -3.69 0.70
CA ALA A 121 7.90 -3.42 1.14
C ALA A 121 7.03 -4.66 0.93
N VAL A 122 6.20 -4.97 1.91
CA VAL A 122 5.26 -6.10 1.83
C VAL A 122 4.01 -5.65 1.05
N TRP A 123 3.57 -6.46 0.10
CA TRP A 123 2.31 -6.26 -0.59
C TRP A 123 1.14 -6.57 0.36
N THR A 124 0.25 -5.60 0.51
CA THR A 124 -0.92 -5.68 1.40
C THR A 124 -2.14 -5.12 0.67
N ASN A 125 -3.33 -5.31 1.22
CA ASN A 125 -4.55 -4.68 0.72
C ASN A 125 -4.55 -3.13 0.80
N ARG A 126 -3.51 -2.52 1.38
CA ARG A 126 -3.34 -1.05 1.43
C ARG A 126 -2.49 -0.51 0.29
N ASN A 127 -1.57 -1.31 -0.24
CA ASN A 127 -0.65 -0.92 -1.31
C ASN A 127 -0.83 -1.73 -2.59
N THR A 128 -1.85 -2.58 -2.64
CA THR A 128 -2.26 -3.35 -3.81
C THR A 128 -3.75 -3.28 -4.03
N THR A 129 -4.15 -3.49 -5.26
CA THR A 129 -5.54 -3.70 -5.67
C THR A 129 -5.64 -4.99 -6.48
N VAL A 130 -6.85 -5.52 -6.56
CA VAL A 130 -7.15 -6.67 -7.42
C VAL A 130 -7.93 -6.14 -8.61
N ASP A 131 -7.46 -6.42 -9.83
CA ASP A 131 -8.16 -6.00 -11.04
C ASP A 131 -9.36 -6.90 -11.37
N SER A 132 -10.13 -6.53 -12.39
CA SER A 132 -11.31 -7.28 -12.83
C SER A 132 -11.02 -8.73 -13.26
N ASN A 133 -9.76 -9.08 -13.50
CA ASN A 133 -9.31 -10.43 -13.84
C ASN A 133 -8.74 -11.20 -12.63
N GLY A 134 -8.77 -10.61 -11.44
CA GLY A 134 -8.25 -11.24 -10.21
C GLY A 134 -6.74 -11.09 -10.01
N PHE A 135 -6.03 -10.32 -10.82
CA PHE A 135 -4.60 -10.09 -10.63
C PHE A 135 -4.34 -9.00 -9.59
N ILE A 136 -3.37 -9.26 -8.72
CA ILE A 136 -2.88 -8.27 -7.77
C ILE A 136 -1.99 -7.27 -8.51
N LYS A 137 -2.35 -6.01 -8.45
CA LYS A 137 -1.59 -4.88 -8.99
C LYS A 137 -1.21 -3.92 -7.87
N ARG A 138 -0.19 -3.10 -8.08
CA ARG A 138 0.15 -2.01 -7.19
C ARG A 138 -1.07 -1.08 -7.04
N ALA A 139 -1.34 -0.59 -5.83
CA ALA A 139 -2.40 0.38 -5.64
C ALA A 139 -2.10 1.66 -6.42
N SER A 140 -3.13 2.24 -6.96
CA SER A 140 -3.19 3.56 -7.58
C SER A 140 -4.61 4.07 -7.33
N PRO A 141 -4.92 5.36 -7.45
CA PRO A 141 -6.29 5.82 -7.32
C PRO A 141 -7.20 5.11 -8.33
N ILE A 142 -8.00 4.17 -7.84
CA ILE A 142 -8.90 3.34 -8.68
C ILE A 142 -10.34 3.51 -8.22
N VAL A 143 -11.22 3.68 -9.20
CA VAL A 143 -12.67 3.64 -9.03
C VAL A 143 -13.19 2.44 -9.80
N SER A 144 -13.85 1.51 -9.11
CA SER A 144 -14.54 0.37 -9.73
C SER A 144 -16.00 0.73 -9.89
N VAL A 145 -16.49 0.77 -11.14
CA VAL A 145 -17.87 1.19 -11.50
C VAL A 145 -18.69 -0.05 -11.84
N PHE A 146 -19.83 -0.24 -11.19
CA PHE A 146 -20.77 -1.34 -11.44
C PHE A 146 -21.96 -0.90 -12.26
N GLY A 147 -22.65 -1.87 -12.87
CA GLY A 147 -23.76 -1.61 -13.80
C GLY A 147 -24.97 -0.91 -13.19
N ASP A 148 -25.22 -1.08 -11.92
CA ASP A 148 -26.30 -0.42 -11.19
C ASP A 148 -25.96 1.01 -10.74
N GLY A 149 -24.71 1.46 -10.97
CA GLY A 149 -24.21 2.75 -10.53
C GLY A 149 -23.56 2.72 -9.14
N SER A 150 -23.56 1.58 -8.46
CA SER A 150 -22.71 1.40 -7.28
C SER A 150 -21.23 1.44 -7.67
N TYR A 151 -20.36 1.74 -6.72
CA TYR A 151 -18.93 1.85 -6.98
C TYR A 151 -18.12 1.56 -5.73
N ASP A 152 -16.88 1.14 -5.95
CA ASP A 152 -15.87 1.00 -4.91
C ASP A 152 -14.68 1.91 -5.19
N THR A 153 -14.12 2.46 -4.13
CA THR A 153 -12.87 3.24 -4.15
C THR A 153 -11.84 2.59 -3.25
N ASN A 154 -10.56 2.83 -3.52
CA ASN A 154 -9.51 2.50 -2.60
C ASN A 154 -9.09 3.74 -1.77
N ALA A 155 -8.14 3.58 -0.83
CA ALA A 155 -7.68 4.69 0.01
C ALA A 155 -7.14 5.88 -0.80
N GLU A 156 -6.53 5.63 -1.96
CA GLU A 156 -5.96 6.68 -2.81
C GLU A 156 -7.01 7.43 -3.63
N SER A 157 -8.16 6.81 -3.92
CA SER A 157 -9.30 7.41 -4.62
C SER A 157 -10.45 7.81 -3.70
N GLU A 158 -10.22 7.85 -2.38
CA GLU A 158 -11.21 8.33 -1.40
C GLU A 158 -11.67 9.76 -1.74
N GLY A 159 -13.00 9.94 -1.88
CA GLY A 159 -13.61 11.19 -2.30
C GLY A 159 -14.06 11.21 -3.76
N ALA A 160 -13.66 10.26 -4.60
CA ALA A 160 -14.28 10.06 -5.89
C ALA A 160 -15.70 9.48 -5.72
N MET A 161 -16.63 9.93 -6.54
CA MET A 161 -18.03 9.47 -6.53
C MET A 161 -18.48 9.09 -7.93
N VAL A 162 -19.40 8.14 -8.04
CA VAL A 162 -20.00 7.71 -9.30
C VAL A 162 -21.49 7.88 -9.25
N GLN A 163 -22.05 8.35 -10.36
CA GLN A 163 -23.49 8.45 -10.58
C GLN A 163 -23.84 7.84 -11.93
N ARG A 164 -24.74 6.87 -11.97
CA ARG A 164 -25.35 6.39 -13.20
C ARG A 164 -26.36 7.44 -13.69
N THR A 165 -26.14 7.99 -14.89
CA THR A 165 -26.96 9.06 -15.48
C THR A 165 -27.95 8.54 -16.53
N GLY A 166 -27.69 7.34 -17.06
CA GLY A 166 -28.52 6.69 -18.06
C GLY A 166 -28.10 5.25 -18.30
N THR A 167 -28.76 4.57 -19.24
CA THR A 167 -28.34 3.23 -19.68
C THR A 167 -26.94 3.30 -20.28
N GLY A 168 -25.98 2.58 -19.68
CA GLY A 168 -24.59 2.59 -20.13
C GLY A 168 -23.89 3.93 -19.93
N GLU A 169 -24.39 4.83 -19.07
CA GLU A 169 -23.75 6.12 -18.86
C GLU A 169 -23.51 6.39 -17.38
N TYR A 170 -22.25 6.67 -17.03
CA TYR A 170 -21.78 6.87 -15.67
C TYR A 170 -20.93 8.13 -15.58
N LYS A 171 -21.23 9.01 -14.63
CA LYS A 171 -20.42 10.18 -14.34
C LYS A 171 -19.57 9.93 -13.10
N ILE A 172 -18.26 10.15 -13.20
CA ILE A 172 -17.30 10.09 -12.10
C ILE A 172 -16.91 11.51 -11.74
N THR A 173 -17.05 11.88 -10.47
CA THR A 173 -16.80 13.22 -9.95
C THR A 173 -15.76 13.19 -8.83
N GLY A 174 -15.20 14.36 -8.49
CA GLY A 174 -14.18 14.47 -7.44
C GLY A 174 -12.78 14.04 -7.89
N ILE A 175 -12.55 14.01 -9.19
CA ILE A 175 -11.31 13.61 -9.85
C ILE A 175 -10.79 14.70 -10.77
N ARG A 176 -9.59 14.52 -11.34
CA ARG A 176 -8.97 15.39 -12.36
C ARG A 176 -8.73 14.67 -13.70
N GLY A 177 -9.55 13.69 -14.03
CA GLY A 177 -9.40 12.87 -15.21
C GLY A 177 -8.71 11.55 -14.96
N LEU A 178 -8.13 10.97 -16.05
CA LEU A 178 -7.38 9.74 -16.00
C LEU A 178 -5.94 9.98 -15.52
N ASN A 179 -5.42 9.05 -14.75
CA ASN A 179 -4.01 9.05 -14.42
C ASN A 179 -3.17 8.73 -15.66
N SER A 180 -2.24 9.62 -16.00
CA SER A 180 -1.39 9.54 -17.20
C SER A 180 -0.03 8.88 -16.97
N ASP A 181 0.26 8.38 -15.77
CA ASP A 181 1.54 7.76 -15.43
C ASP A 181 1.83 6.56 -16.34
N LEU A 182 2.94 6.62 -17.05
CA LEU A 182 3.42 5.56 -17.95
C LEU A 182 3.68 4.24 -17.23
N ALA A 183 4.03 4.27 -15.95
CA ALA A 183 4.20 3.07 -15.12
C ALA A 183 2.90 2.24 -15.02
N TRP A 184 1.75 2.88 -15.28
CA TRP A 184 0.42 2.28 -15.27
C TRP A 184 -0.18 2.08 -16.66
N GLY A 185 0.63 2.17 -17.71
CA GLY A 185 0.18 2.06 -19.09
C GLY A 185 -0.30 3.38 -19.70
N GLY A 186 -0.10 4.50 -19.03
CA GLY A 186 -0.54 5.82 -19.48
C GLY A 186 -2.07 5.93 -19.63
N ILE A 187 -2.53 6.92 -20.38
CA ILE A 187 -3.95 7.18 -20.60
C ILE A 187 -4.68 5.95 -21.17
N ASN A 188 -4.06 5.23 -22.10
CA ASN A 188 -4.68 4.04 -22.71
C ASN A 188 -4.76 2.83 -21.77
N GLY A 189 -3.96 2.79 -20.70
CA GLY A 189 -4.03 1.78 -19.66
C GLY A 189 -4.90 2.16 -18.45
N GLY A 190 -5.48 3.35 -18.47
CA GLY A 190 -6.24 3.90 -17.34
C GLY A 190 -7.63 3.30 -17.13
N ILE A 191 -8.16 2.57 -18.12
CA ILE A 191 -9.48 1.95 -18.03
C ILE A 191 -9.37 0.46 -18.35
N GLU A 192 -9.84 -0.38 -17.45
CA GLU A 192 -9.94 -1.82 -17.66
C GLU A 192 -11.42 -2.23 -17.73
N ILE A 193 -11.76 -2.94 -18.80
CA ILE A 193 -13.12 -3.43 -19.07
C ILE A 193 -13.23 -4.93 -18.77
N PRO A 194 -14.41 -5.40 -18.32
CA PRO A 194 -14.62 -6.81 -18.02
C PRO A 194 -14.49 -7.70 -19.25
N LYS A 195 -14.00 -8.90 -19.03
CA LYS A 195 -13.81 -9.93 -20.05
C LYS A 195 -14.54 -11.21 -19.66
N ASP A 196 -14.92 -11.99 -20.67
CA ASP A 196 -15.42 -13.35 -20.47
C ASP A 196 -14.30 -14.33 -20.12
N ILE A 197 -14.65 -15.61 -19.89
CA ILE A 197 -13.70 -16.69 -19.59
C ILE A 197 -12.70 -16.94 -20.74
N ASN A 198 -13.02 -16.52 -21.98
CA ASN A 198 -12.18 -16.65 -23.16
C ASN A 198 -11.27 -15.43 -23.37
N GLY A 199 -11.32 -14.45 -22.43
CA GLY A 199 -10.56 -13.21 -22.51
C GLY A 199 -11.14 -12.17 -23.47
N GLN A 200 -12.37 -12.36 -23.95
CA GLN A 200 -13.04 -11.41 -24.85
C GLN A 200 -13.72 -10.29 -24.06
N PRO A 201 -13.50 -9.01 -24.41
CA PRO A 201 -14.17 -7.91 -23.75
C PRO A 201 -15.70 -7.99 -23.91
N LEU A 202 -16.44 -7.75 -22.84
CA LEU A 202 -17.90 -7.84 -22.81
C LEU A 202 -18.61 -6.59 -23.34
N ILE A 203 -17.92 -5.44 -23.31
CA ILE A 203 -18.45 -4.14 -23.69
C ILE A 203 -17.44 -3.36 -24.53
N TRP A 204 -17.94 -2.43 -25.32
CA TRP A 204 -17.18 -1.29 -25.80
C TRP A 204 -17.24 -0.18 -24.76
N ILE A 205 -16.21 0.65 -24.68
CA ILE A 205 -16.18 1.81 -23.81
C ILE A 205 -15.77 3.07 -24.58
N ASP A 206 -16.43 4.16 -24.29
CA ASP A 206 -16.04 5.51 -24.65
C ASP A 206 -16.00 6.37 -23.39
N TYR A 207 -15.18 7.41 -23.39
CA TYR A 207 -15.10 8.31 -22.24
C TYR A 207 -14.82 9.74 -22.67
N LYS A 208 -15.26 10.68 -21.84
CA LYS A 208 -14.95 12.09 -22.00
C LYS A 208 -14.58 12.69 -20.67
N VAL A 209 -13.41 13.34 -20.60
CA VAL A 209 -13.02 14.18 -19.47
C VAL A 209 -13.63 15.56 -19.68
N LEU A 210 -14.29 16.09 -18.67
CA LEU A 210 -14.93 17.40 -18.65
C LEU A 210 -13.94 18.49 -18.25
N GLU A 211 -14.30 19.75 -18.43
CA GLU A 211 -13.43 20.91 -18.12
C GLU A 211 -13.09 21.03 -16.64
N ASP A 212 -13.98 20.55 -15.76
CA ASP A 212 -13.80 20.50 -14.31
C ASP A 212 -12.95 19.31 -13.83
N GLY A 213 -12.56 18.43 -14.75
CA GLY A 213 -11.81 17.21 -14.47
C GLY A 213 -12.69 15.99 -14.19
N ASP A 214 -14.00 16.16 -14.02
CA ASP A 214 -14.94 15.05 -13.95
C ASP A 214 -14.91 14.24 -15.24
N MET A 215 -15.39 12.99 -15.20
CA MET A 215 -15.38 12.12 -16.35
C MET A 215 -16.73 11.45 -16.57
N VAL A 216 -17.12 11.35 -17.82
CA VAL A 216 -18.28 10.55 -18.25
C VAL A 216 -17.77 9.33 -19.00
N ILE A 217 -18.24 8.17 -18.59
CA ILE A 217 -17.99 6.88 -19.24
C ILE A 217 -19.29 6.44 -19.92
N LYS A 218 -19.16 5.94 -21.15
CA LYS A 218 -20.25 5.33 -21.89
C LYS A 218 -19.89 3.91 -22.28
N THR A 219 -20.81 2.98 -22.02
CA THR A 219 -20.64 1.56 -22.30
C THR A 219 -21.66 1.08 -23.33
N TYR A 220 -21.20 0.24 -24.24
CA TYR A 220 -22.01 -0.27 -25.33
C TYR A 220 -21.83 -1.78 -25.44
N HIS A 221 -22.88 -2.46 -25.92
CA HIS A 221 -22.82 -3.88 -26.19
C HIS A 221 -21.73 -4.22 -27.20
N ARG A 222 -20.96 -5.27 -26.91
CA ARG A 222 -19.92 -5.77 -27.79
C ARG A 222 -20.21 -7.21 -28.17
N GLU A 223 -20.59 -7.43 -29.42
CA GLU A 223 -20.80 -8.77 -29.97
C GLU A 223 -19.54 -9.25 -30.73
N HIS A 224 -19.15 -10.49 -30.52
CA HIS A 224 -18.02 -11.13 -31.18
C HIS A 224 -18.49 -12.03 -32.33
N GLN A 225 -18.96 -11.45 -33.43
CA GLN A 225 -19.60 -12.15 -34.56
C GLN A 225 -18.74 -13.27 -35.16
N ASN A 226 -17.40 -13.13 -35.14
CA ASN A 226 -16.46 -14.14 -35.65
C ASN A 226 -16.11 -15.23 -34.63
N ALA A 227 -16.60 -15.13 -33.39
CA ALA A 227 -16.39 -16.15 -32.37
C ALA A 227 -17.35 -17.34 -32.54
N PRO A 228 -17.02 -18.51 -31.98
CA PRO A 228 -17.99 -19.59 -31.85
C PRO A 228 -19.27 -19.12 -31.16
N GLU A 229 -20.42 -19.73 -31.49
CA GLU A 229 -21.72 -19.32 -30.98
C GLU A 229 -21.77 -19.11 -29.45
N PHE A 230 -21.17 -20.02 -28.69
CA PHE A 230 -21.10 -19.97 -27.23
C PHE A 230 -20.26 -18.80 -26.66
N ALA A 231 -19.45 -18.14 -27.51
CA ALA A 231 -18.53 -17.07 -27.10
C ALA A 231 -18.87 -15.72 -27.78
N ARG A 232 -19.99 -15.61 -28.45
CA ARG A 232 -20.36 -14.38 -29.19
C ARG A 232 -20.81 -13.22 -28.32
N ASN A 233 -21.12 -13.44 -27.07
CA ASN A 233 -21.71 -12.42 -26.18
C ASN A 233 -23.02 -11.82 -26.73
N THR A 234 -23.85 -12.64 -27.39
CA THR A 234 -25.11 -12.17 -28.00
C THR A 234 -26.14 -11.85 -26.93
N ILE A 235 -26.73 -10.64 -26.95
CA ILE A 235 -27.85 -10.25 -26.11
C ILE A 235 -29.10 -10.09 -26.97
N LYS A 236 -30.17 -10.83 -26.64
CA LYS A 236 -31.40 -10.79 -27.42
C LYS A 236 -32.02 -9.38 -27.42
N GLY A 237 -32.16 -8.81 -28.61
CA GLY A 237 -32.79 -7.50 -28.79
C GLY A 237 -31.86 -6.31 -28.61
N ILE A 238 -30.58 -6.52 -28.44
CA ILE A 238 -29.56 -5.45 -28.35
C ILE A 238 -28.50 -5.74 -29.41
N ALA A 239 -28.27 -4.80 -30.32
CA ALA A 239 -27.25 -4.92 -31.36
C ALA A 239 -25.87 -4.51 -30.86
N ASP A 240 -24.81 -4.94 -31.56
CA ASP A 240 -23.45 -4.47 -31.32
C ASP A 240 -23.38 -2.94 -31.41
N GLY A 241 -22.77 -2.29 -30.42
CA GLY A 241 -22.68 -0.82 -30.34
C GLY A 241 -23.89 -0.11 -29.74
N GLU A 242 -24.98 -0.80 -29.36
CA GLU A 242 -26.07 -0.17 -28.62
C GLU A 242 -25.69 0.07 -27.13
N PRO A 243 -26.18 1.18 -26.52
CA PRO A 243 -25.93 1.45 -25.10
C PRO A 243 -26.41 0.31 -24.21
N VAL A 244 -25.56 -0.15 -23.29
CA VAL A 244 -25.86 -1.18 -22.32
C VAL A 244 -25.08 -0.93 -21.03
N ASP A 245 -25.69 -1.24 -19.91
CA ASP A 245 -25.02 -1.15 -18.62
C ASP A 245 -23.88 -2.19 -18.52
N ILE A 246 -22.93 -1.90 -17.67
CA ILE A 246 -21.87 -2.84 -17.29
C ILE A 246 -22.53 -4.14 -16.82
N PRO A 247 -22.13 -5.32 -17.34
CA PRO A 247 -22.76 -6.58 -16.99
C PRO A 247 -22.77 -6.85 -15.49
N SER A 248 -23.86 -7.42 -14.98
CA SER A 248 -23.98 -7.77 -13.56
C SER A 248 -22.84 -8.68 -13.11
N ASN A 249 -22.41 -8.52 -11.86
CA ASN A 249 -21.25 -9.22 -11.26
C ASN A 249 -19.89 -8.89 -11.90
N THR A 250 -19.82 -7.82 -12.70
CA THR A 250 -18.57 -7.29 -13.23
C THR A 250 -18.48 -5.79 -12.97
N PHE A 251 -17.32 -5.21 -13.22
CA PHE A 251 -17.10 -3.78 -13.09
C PHE A 251 -16.12 -3.27 -14.15
N VAL A 252 -16.16 -1.97 -14.38
CA VAL A 252 -15.15 -1.22 -15.10
C VAL A 252 -14.20 -0.60 -14.08
N SER A 253 -12.92 -0.85 -14.20
CA SER A 253 -11.90 -0.27 -13.34
C SER A 253 -11.30 0.97 -14.00
N VAL A 254 -11.34 2.11 -13.31
CA VAL A 254 -10.86 3.39 -13.81
C VAL A 254 -9.76 3.92 -12.93
N ARG A 255 -8.58 4.14 -13.48
CA ARG A 255 -7.48 4.82 -12.80
C ARG A 255 -7.62 6.31 -12.98
N VAL A 256 -7.89 6.97 -11.88
CA VAL A 256 -8.16 8.40 -11.85
C VAL A 256 -6.98 9.18 -11.30
N GLU A 257 -6.87 10.42 -11.71
CA GLU A 257 -6.02 11.41 -11.05
C GLU A 257 -6.85 12.13 -9.99
N MET A 258 -6.36 12.11 -8.76
CA MET A 258 -7.04 12.78 -7.65
C MET A 258 -6.55 14.22 -7.51
N PRO A 259 -7.43 15.17 -7.15
CA PRO A 259 -7.01 16.55 -6.89
C PRO A 259 -6.04 16.63 -5.70
N GLU A 260 -5.21 17.66 -5.67
CA GLU A 260 -4.30 17.93 -4.55
C GLU A 260 -5.03 18.05 -3.21
N SER A 261 -6.27 18.50 -3.25
CA SER A 261 -7.17 18.59 -2.09
C SER A 261 -7.83 17.28 -1.70
N SER A 262 -7.54 16.15 -2.36
CA SER A 262 -8.08 14.85 -1.97
C SER A 262 -7.60 14.45 -0.58
N VAL A 263 -8.40 13.65 0.11
CA VAL A 263 -8.10 13.16 1.46
C VAL A 263 -6.71 12.49 1.52
N TRP A 264 -6.41 11.68 0.52
CA TRP A 264 -5.11 11.00 0.42
C TRP A 264 -3.96 11.98 0.20
N ASN A 265 -4.07 12.87 -0.79
CA ASN A 265 -3.02 13.83 -1.10
C ASN A 265 -2.78 14.81 0.04
N GLN A 266 -3.84 15.22 0.76
CA GLN A 266 -3.70 16.02 1.98
C GLN A 266 -2.97 15.27 3.09
N ARG A 267 -3.31 14.01 3.34
CA ARG A 267 -2.59 13.18 4.33
C ARG A 267 -1.11 12.99 3.96
N VAL A 268 -0.82 12.81 2.67
CA VAL A 268 0.57 12.73 2.19
C VAL A 268 1.29 14.06 2.40
N ALA A 269 0.67 15.19 2.00
CA ALA A 269 1.25 16.51 2.16
C ALA A 269 1.43 16.91 3.64
N GLU A 270 0.46 16.57 4.51
CA GLU A 270 0.58 16.78 5.95
C GLU A 270 1.72 15.95 6.55
N ALA A 271 1.86 14.69 6.12
CA ALA A 271 2.94 13.83 6.54
C ALA A 271 4.31 14.40 6.08
N GLU A 272 4.41 14.85 4.83
CA GLU A 272 5.60 15.51 4.30
C GLU A 272 5.92 16.82 5.02
N LYS A 273 4.90 17.63 5.31
CA LYS A 273 5.05 18.88 6.06
C LYS A 273 5.49 18.63 7.49
N ALA A 274 4.89 17.67 8.19
CA ALA A 274 5.30 17.26 9.52
C ALA A 274 6.78 16.78 9.55
N MET A 275 7.24 16.19 8.46
CA MET A 275 8.64 15.80 8.29
C MET A 275 9.59 16.99 8.12
N THR A 276 9.10 18.12 7.58
CA THR A 276 9.92 19.31 7.30
C THR A 276 9.88 20.35 8.42
N GLU A 277 8.83 20.40 9.23
CA GLU A 277 8.57 21.43 10.24
C GLU A 277 9.01 21.08 11.66
N THR A 278 9.63 19.91 11.92
CA THR A 278 10.19 19.65 13.25
C THR A 278 11.38 20.56 13.47
N PRO A 279 11.26 21.62 14.33
CA PRO A 279 12.34 22.58 14.55
C PRO A 279 13.50 21.83 15.20
N GLY A 280 14.70 22.04 14.67
CA GLY A 280 15.91 21.61 15.34
C GLY A 280 15.86 22.08 16.79
N ALA A 281 15.98 21.16 17.73
CA ALA A 281 16.19 21.48 19.12
C ALA A 281 17.41 22.40 19.18
N SER A 282 17.18 23.64 19.59
CA SER A 282 18.26 24.58 19.88
C SER A 282 19.22 23.90 20.87
N ALA A 283 20.46 23.80 20.45
CA ALA A 283 21.55 23.52 21.36
C ALA A 283 21.59 24.62 22.43
N ASP A 284 21.36 24.25 23.64
CA ASP A 284 21.84 24.91 24.86
C ASP A 284 22.46 23.84 25.77
#